data_96088cd78152042a293b8d0b16b20b3d
#
_entry.id   96088cd78152042a293b8d0b16b20b3d
#
_cell.length_a   1.000
_cell.length_b   1.000
_cell.length_c   1.000
_cell.angle_alpha   90.00
_cell.angle_beta   90.00
_cell.angle_gamma   90.00
#
_symmetry.space_group_name_H-M   'P 1'
#
loop_
_entity.id
_entity.type
_entity.pdbx_description
1 polymer ?
#
loop_
_entity_poly.entity_id
_entity_poly.type
_entity_poly.pdbx_seq_one_letter_code
_entity_poly.pdbx_strand_id
1 'polypeptide(L)'
;MDKVAIEGVSLTKLKIIDHPQGNIYHAMKKSDCGFKKFGEAYFSTIMKNEVKGWKKNKKMTLNLVVPIGEVTFVLFDDRKNSITFDKKKSVKISPSNYFR
;
A
#
# COMPACT_ATOMS: atom_id res chain seq x y z
N MET A 1 -11.51 -7.76 2.09
CA MET A 1 -10.19 -7.17 2.36
C MET A 1 -9.22 -8.26 2.77
N ASP A 2 -8.16 -8.45 2.00
CA ASP A 2 -7.19 -9.50 2.24
C ASP A 2 -6.16 -9.04 3.27
N LYS A 3 -5.78 -9.95 4.17
CA LYS A 3 -4.76 -9.66 5.17
C LYS A 3 -3.39 -10.13 4.69
N VAL A 4 -2.41 -9.29 4.81
CA VAL A 4 -1.01 -9.69 4.71
C VAL A 4 -0.64 -10.36 6.04
N ALA A 5 0.32 -11.28 6.04
CA ALA A 5 0.71 -12.02 7.24
C ALA A 5 1.50 -11.17 8.23
N ILE A 6 1.13 -9.90 8.38
CA ILE A 6 1.66 -8.96 9.36
C ILE A 6 0.47 -8.24 9.99
N GLU A 7 0.41 -8.23 11.30
CA GLU A 7 -0.68 -7.60 12.05
C GLU A 7 -0.84 -6.13 11.69
N GLY A 8 -2.06 -5.72 11.37
CA GLY A 8 -2.38 -4.34 11.03
C GLY A 8 -2.13 -3.98 9.57
N VAL A 9 -1.65 -4.91 8.76
CA VAL A 9 -1.46 -4.69 7.33
C VAL A 9 -2.53 -5.45 6.56
N SER A 10 -3.16 -4.79 5.60
CA SER A 10 -4.18 -5.41 4.76
C SER A 10 -4.03 -4.95 3.32
N LEU A 11 -4.51 -5.79 2.42
CA LEU A 11 -4.60 -5.49 1.00
C LEU A 11 -6.08 -5.36 0.64
N THR A 12 -6.43 -4.24 0.04
CA THR A 12 -7.79 -3.99 -0.45
C THR A 12 -7.70 -3.88 -1.96
N LYS A 13 -8.42 -4.76 -2.65
CA LYS A 13 -8.44 -4.73 -4.11
C LYS A 13 -9.06 -3.42 -4.58
N LEU A 14 -8.39 -2.75 -5.51
CA LEU A 14 -8.85 -1.48 -6.06
C LEU A 14 -9.44 -1.69 -7.45
N LYS A 15 -10.43 -0.87 -7.76
CA LYS A 15 -11.12 -0.92 -9.04
C LYS A 15 -10.36 -0.12 -10.08
N ILE A 16 -10.25 -0.68 -11.27
CA ILE A 16 -9.79 0.01 -12.48
C ILE A 16 -10.96 0.03 -13.44
N ILE A 17 -11.35 1.20 -13.90
CA ILE A 17 -12.41 1.36 -14.89
C ILE A 17 -11.76 1.58 -16.23
N ASP A 18 -11.97 0.64 -17.16
CA ASP A 18 -11.43 0.74 -18.51
C ASP A 18 -12.20 1.79 -19.30
N HIS A 19 -11.46 2.59 -20.05
CA HIS A 19 -12.04 3.62 -20.91
C HIS A 19 -11.16 3.80 -22.13
N PRO A 20 -11.77 3.97 -23.33
CA PRO A 20 -10.97 4.09 -24.57
C PRO A 20 -10.01 5.28 -24.57
N GLN A 21 -10.34 6.33 -23.84
CA GLN A 21 -9.51 7.54 -23.79
C GLN A 21 -8.62 7.61 -22.55
N GLY A 22 -8.59 6.54 -21.76
CA GLY A 22 -7.74 6.47 -20.58
C GLY A 22 -8.51 5.86 -19.41
N ASN A 23 -7.88 4.91 -18.74
CA ASN A 23 -8.49 4.20 -17.61
C ASN A 23 -8.55 5.07 -16.37
N ILE A 24 -9.49 4.74 -15.49
CA ILE A 24 -9.62 5.38 -14.19
C ILE A 24 -9.12 4.40 -13.13
N TYR A 25 -8.16 4.84 -12.34
CA TYR A 25 -7.57 4.05 -11.26
C TYR A 25 -8.07 4.57 -9.93
N HIS A 26 -8.90 3.77 -9.25
CA HIS A 26 -9.41 4.16 -7.94
C HIS A 26 -8.29 4.12 -6.91
N ALA A 27 -8.34 5.02 -5.95
CA ALA A 27 -7.36 5.08 -4.87
C ALA A 27 -8.06 4.90 -3.52
N MET A 28 -8.87 5.85 -3.10
CA MET A 28 -9.55 5.79 -1.81
C MET A 28 -10.75 6.70 -1.77
N LYS A 29 -11.85 6.19 -1.21
CA LYS A 29 -13.03 6.98 -0.87
C LYS A 29 -13.12 7.08 0.65
N LYS A 30 -13.76 8.13 1.13
CA LYS A 30 -14.01 8.30 2.56
C LYS A 30 -14.73 7.09 3.18
N SER A 31 -15.57 6.42 2.40
CA SER A 31 -16.32 5.25 2.86
C SER A 31 -15.53 3.94 2.79
N ASP A 32 -14.30 3.96 2.28
CA ASP A 32 -13.52 2.75 2.13
C ASP A 32 -13.00 2.25 3.46
N CYS A 33 -12.90 0.93 3.55
CA CYS A 33 -12.23 0.27 4.65
C CYS A 33 -10.75 0.71 4.68
N GLY A 34 -10.26 1.03 5.88
CA GLY A 34 -8.90 1.54 6.04
C GLY A 34 -8.78 3.05 6.02
N PHE A 35 -9.85 3.77 5.63
CA PHE A 35 -9.85 5.21 5.76
C PHE A 35 -10.05 5.59 7.23
N LYS A 36 -9.15 6.41 7.75
CA LYS A 36 -9.26 6.93 9.13
C LYS A 36 -9.68 8.39 9.11
N LYS A 37 -8.83 9.23 8.58
CA LYS A 37 -9.06 10.65 8.37
C LYS A 37 -8.03 11.15 7.38
N PHE A 38 -8.29 12.29 6.78
CA PHE A 38 -7.28 12.89 5.92
C PHE A 38 -6.18 13.52 6.77
N GLY A 39 -4.96 13.17 6.50
CA GLY A 39 -3.80 13.83 7.08
C GLY A 39 -3.00 14.49 5.99
N GLU A 40 -2.42 13.67 5.12
CA GLU A 40 -1.53 14.15 4.05
C GLU A 40 -1.62 13.21 2.87
N ALA A 41 -1.56 13.75 1.67
CA ALA A 41 -1.47 12.96 0.46
C ALA A 41 -0.33 13.50 -0.41
N TYR A 42 0.53 12.62 -0.90
CA TYR A 42 1.60 13.01 -1.80
C TYR A 42 1.97 11.86 -2.71
N PHE A 43 2.64 12.18 -3.79
CA PHE A 43 3.15 11.19 -4.73
C PHE A 43 4.65 11.06 -4.54
N SER A 44 5.12 9.83 -4.59
CA SER A 44 6.54 9.54 -4.52
C SER A 44 6.90 8.64 -5.69
N THR A 45 8.05 8.85 -6.27
CA THR A 45 8.55 8.00 -7.35
C THR A 45 9.77 7.24 -6.89
N ILE A 46 10.00 6.10 -7.51
CA ILE A 46 11.21 5.32 -7.30
C ILE A 46 11.78 4.96 -8.67
N MET A 47 13.06 5.19 -8.85
CA MET A 47 13.74 4.88 -10.10
C MET A 47 13.91 3.38 -10.23
N LYS A 48 13.97 2.90 -11.47
CA LYS A 48 14.17 1.48 -11.75
C LYS A 48 15.42 0.96 -11.07
N ASN A 49 15.29 -0.20 -10.43
CA ASN A 49 16.37 -0.89 -9.71
C ASN A 49 16.90 -0.16 -8.47
N GLU A 50 16.20 0.88 -8.04
CA GLU A 50 16.57 1.58 -6.81
C GLU A 50 15.78 1.04 -5.61
N VAL A 51 16.36 1.19 -4.44
CA VAL A 51 15.74 0.80 -3.17
C VAL A 51 15.66 2.03 -2.28
N LYS A 52 14.46 2.32 -1.78
CA LYS A 52 14.24 3.41 -0.82
C LYS A 52 13.77 2.83 0.50
N GLY A 53 14.27 3.32 1.59
CA GLY A 53 13.87 2.91 2.92
C GLY A 53 15.06 2.78 3.83
N TRP A 54 14.90 2.28 5.02
CA TRP A 54 13.63 1.89 5.67
C TRP A 54 12.89 3.14 6.15
N LYS A 55 11.57 3.08 6.18
CA LYS A 55 10.73 4.13 6.75
C LYS A 55 9.86 3.53 7.84
N LYS A 56 9.84 4.15 9.00
CA LYS A 56 9.06 3.71 10.15
C LYS A 56 8.03 4.77 10.50
N ASN A 57 6.77 4.34 10.61
CA ASN A 57 5.67 5.22 11.02
C ASN A 57 5.12 4.69 12.34
N LYS A 58 5.15 5.54 13.37
CA LYS A 58 4.76 5.13 14.72
C LYS A 58 3.29 5.36 15.04
N LYS A 59 2.69 6.39 14.47
CA LYS A 59 1.34 6.83 14.86
C LYS A 59 0.37 6.99 13.71
N MET A 60 0.81 6.91 12.47
CA MET A 60 -0.07 7.15 11.34
C MET A 60 -0.40 5.87 10.59
N THR A 61 -1.59 5.84 10.05
CA THR A 61 -2.00 4.82 9.10
C THR A 61 -1.62 5.29 7.70
N LEU A 62 -0.91 4.44 6.96
CA LEU A 62 -0.57 4.70 5.58
C LEU A 62 -1.47 3.90 4.65
N ASN A 63 -1.90 4.54 3.59
CA ASN A 63 -2.57 3.89 2.47
C ASN A 63 -1.74 4.13 1.23
N LEU A 64 -1.24 3.07 0.62
CA LEU A 64 -0.31 3.13 -0.50
C LEU A 64 -0.99 2.61 -1.76
N VAL A 65 -0.82 3.33 -2.86
CA VAL A 65 -1.41 3.00 -4.16
C VAL A 65 -0.35 3.16 -5.25
N VAL A 66 -0.30 2.22 -6.19
CA VAL A 66 0.67 2.25 -7.30
C VAL A 66 -0.10 2.22 -8.63
N PRO A 67 -0.53 3.37 -9.14
CA PRO A 67 -1.31 3.41 -10.39
C PRO A 67 -0.46 3.29 -11.65
N ILE A 68 0.84 3.49 -11.55
CA ILE A 68 1.77 3.42 -12.69
C ILE A 68 3.02 2.67 -12.24
N GLY A 69 3.46 1.74 -13.08
CA GLY A 69 4.66 0.97 -12.80
C GLY A 69 4.43 -0.15 -11.80
N GLU A 70 5.49 -0.63 -11.20
CA GLU A 70 5.45 -1.76 -10.27
C GLU A 70 6.42 -1.50 -9.13
N VAL A 71 5.94 -1.70 -7.90
CA VAL A 71 6.75 -1.52 -6.69
C VAL A 71 6.60 -2.75 -5.82
N THR A 72 7.71 -3.25 -5.33
CA THR A 72 7.73 -4.27 -4.30
C THR A 72 7.94 -3.59 -2.95
N PHE A 73 6.93 -3.71 -2.09
CA PHE A 73 7.03 -3.21 -0.72
C PHE A 73 7.51 -4.34 0.18
N VAL A 74 8.56 -4.06 0.93
CA VAL A 74 9.06 -5.00 1.94
C VAL A 74 8.63 -4.47 3.30
N LEU A 75 7.84 -5.29 4.01
CA LEU A 75 7.26 -4.93 5.29
C LEU A 75 7.96 -5.72 6.38
N PHE A 76 8.34 -5.04 7.45
CA PHE A 76 8.97 -5.67 8.60
C PHE A 76 8.26 -5.19 9.87
N ASP A 77 7.84 -6.13 10.71
CA ASP A 77 7.17 -5.82 11.96
C ASP A 77 8.19 -5.81 13.10
N ASP A 78 8.54 -4.62 13.55
CA ASP A 78 9.49 -4.45 14.67
C ASP A 78 8.78 -4.12 15.99
N ARG A 79 7.45 -4.31 16.06
CA ARG A 79 6.67 -4.02 17.26
C ARG A 79 6.75 -5.21 18.21
N LYS A 80 7.40 -5.03 19.33
CA LYS A 80 7.68 -6.11 20.29
C LYS A 80 6.42 -6.80 20.82
N ASN A 81 5.31 -6.08 20.90
CA ASN A 81 4.05 -6.62 21.42
C ASN A 81 3.11 -7.15 20.33
N SER A 82 3.54 -7.15 19.08
CA SER A 82 2.74 -7.65 17.97
C SER A 82 2.82 -9.17 17.90
N ILE A 83 1.72 -9.81 17.51
CA ILE A 83 1.70 -11.26 17.29
C ILE A 83 2.56 -11.68 16.09
N THR A 84 2.90 -10.73 15.22
CA THR A 84 3.77 -10.96 14.06
C THR A 84 5.13 -10.30 14.23
N PHE A 85 5.56 -10.06 15.47
CA PHE A 85 6.86 -9.46 15.73
C PHE A 85 7.98 -10.20 14.98
N ASP A 86 8.88 -9.44 14.40
CA ASP A 86 10.04 -9.94 13.65
C ASP A 86 9.67 -10.61 12.32
N LYS A 87 8.43 -10.56 11.90
CA LYS A 87 8.02 -11.08 10.61
C LYS A 87 8.34 -10.10 9.50
N LYS A 88 8.69 -10.65 8.34
CA LYS A 88 9.01 -9.88 7.14
C LYS A 88 8.20 -10.42 5.97
N LYS A 89 7.64 -9.53 5.18
CA LYS A 89 6.81 -9.91 4.04
C LYS A 89 7.01 -8.95 2.89
N SER A 90 7.07 -9.48 1.68
CA SER A 90 7.14 -8.69 0.45
C SER A 90 5.79 -8.69 -0.25
N VAL A 91 5.38 -7.54 -0.75
CA VAL A 91 4.14 -7.39 -1.51
C VAL A 91 4.45 -6.60 -2.77
N LYS A 92 4.12 -7.16 -3.92
CA LYS A 92 4.32 -6.51 -5.22
C LYS A 92 3.00 -5.89 -5.67
N ILE A 93 3.00 -4.60 -5.94
CA ILE A 93 1.82 -3.85 -6.36
C ILE A 93 2.07 -3.14 -7.67
N SER A 94 1.09 -3.23 -8.57
CA SER A 94 1.14 -2.65 -9.91
C SER A 94 -0.29 -2.49 -10.42
N PRO A 95 -0.52 -1.84 -11.58
CA PRO A 95 -1.84 -1.85 -12.20
C PRO A 95 -2.39 -3.24 -12.50
N SER A 96 -1.53 -4.23 -12.75
CA SER A 96 -1.96 -5.62 -13.00
C SER A 96 -2.17 -6.42 -11.72
N ASN A 97 -1.80 -5.85 -10.57
CA ASN A 97 -2.02 -6.42 -9.24
C ASN A 97 -2.38 -5.25 -8.31
N TYR A 98 -3.54 -4.66 -8.57
CA TYR A 98 -3.90 -3.34 -8.08
C TYR A 98 -4.60 -3.41 -6.72
N PHE A 99 -3.85 -3.13 -5.68
CA PHE A 99 -4.31 -3.12 -4.28
C PHE A 99 -3.83 -1.86 -3.56
N ARG A 100 -4.56 -1.50 -2.52
CA ARG A 100 -4.15 -0.47 -1.59
C ARG A 100 -3.71 -1.10 -0.30
#